data_44ff0e3143592d574d47d8490607ac63
#
_entry.id   44ff0e3143592d574d47d8490607ac63
#
_cell.length_a   1.000
_cell.length_b   1.000
_cell.length_c   1.000
_cell.angle_alpha   90.00
_cell.angle_beta   90.00
_cell.angle_gamma   90.00
#
_symmetry.space_group_name_H-M   'P 1'
#
loop_
_entity.id
_entity.type
_entity.pdbx_description
1 polymer ?
#
loop_
_entity_poly.entity_id
_entity_poly.type
_entity_poly.pdbx_seq_one_letter_code
_entity_poly.pdbx_strand_id
1 'polypeptide(L)'
;MRKLIITVGLVTLAFSFNTNAISAGAEAEAPEIFAQIDDLIISATEFQQIFNAAVRHKFYHGKVPETEIIKFRQQVAKDIVTQTLVYNQAMKQGIEPDINKINAGIDAYNLKYGSSPAWQEQRAKVEPLLIERLQRQDLIEKMELKVRQLPLPDEHQIEVYYQNHQDKFTEPERKWISVILLKVPPAASSSLWQQAMETARHLKQRVEGGEDFAVLAREYSGHASANLGGDLGYLHQGVLETDAQKSVAGLTTNQLSIPTRVLEGVALFKVNAVQPEKLKSFIEVKTRASELLYREMQDEAWESYVHRLKSMATIYVNEKIVTNDHHD
;
A
#
# COMPACT_ATOMS: atom_id res chain seq x y z
N MET A 1 -4.14 -0.34 6.56
CA MET A 1 -3.48 -0.47 5.24
C MET A 1 -4.07 -1.73 4.62
N ARG A 2 -4.83 -1.62 3.52
CA ARG A 2 -5.21 -2.80 2.76
C ARG A 2 -3.91 -3.48 2.34
N LYS A 3 -3.55 -4.61 2.97
CA LYS A 3 -2.72 -5.60 2.29
C LYS A 3 -3.55 -6.03 1.08
N LEU A 4 -3.37 -5.31 -0.01
CA LEU A 4 -3.83 -5.73 -1.31
C LEU A 4 -3.21 -7.10 -1.47
N ILE A 5 -4.00 -8.17 -1.40
CA ILE A 5 -3.64 -9.37 -2.12
C ILE A 5 -3.45 -8.80 -3.51
N ILE A 6 -2.19 -8.67 -3.91
CA ILE A 6 -1.87 -8.25 -5.26
C ILE A 6 -2.49 -9.36 -6.08
N THR A 7 -3.71 -9.11 -6.53
CA THR A 7 -4.25 -9.82 -7.67
C THR A 7 -3.21 -9.50 -8.72
N VAL A 8 -2.26 -10.42 -8.91
CA VAL A 8 -1.25 -10.33 -9.95
C VAL A 8 -2.07 -10.33 -11.23
N GLY A 9 -2.53 -9.13 -11.54
CA GLY A 9 -3.38 -8.88 -12.67
C GLY A 9 -2.61 -9.31 -13.90
N LEU A 10 -3.18 -10.23 -14.65
CA LEU A 10 -2.80 -10.58 -16.00
C LEU A 10 -1.41 -11.22 -16.17
N VAL A 11 -1.14 -12.30 -15.47
CA VAL A 11 -0.06 -13.20 -15.86
C VAL A 11 -0.67 -14.44 -16.50
N THR A 12 -0.35 -14.68 -17.76
CA THR A 12 -0.76 -15.87 -18.47
C THR A 12 -0.09 -17.10 -17.85
N LEU A 13 -0.76 -17.76 -16.93
CA LEU A 13 -0.44 -19.09 -16.46
C LEU A 13 -1.11 -20.08 -17.42
N ALA A 14 -0.44 -20.40 -18.51
CA ALA A 14 -0.76 -21.60 -19.25
C ALA A 14 -0.13 -22.78 -18.52
N PHE A 15 -0.87 -23.44 -17.65
CA PHE A 15 -0.46 -24.75 -17.17
C PHE A 15 -0.74 -25.76 -18.30
N SER A 16 0.26 -26.04 -19.10
CA SER A 16 0.23 -27.22 -19.95
C SER A 16 0.38 -28.44 -19.07
N PHE A 17 -0.70 -29.19 -18.87
CA PHE A 17 -0.60 -30.54 -18.34
C PHE A 17 0.18 -31.40 -19.35
N ASN A 18 1.49 -31.46 -19.17
CA ASN A 18 2.31 -32.30 -20.00
C ASN A 18 2.27 -33.73 -19.46
N THR A 19 1.23 -34.48 -19.85
CA THR A 19 1.26 -35.94 -19.80
C THR A 19 2.08 -36.41 -21.00
N ASN A 20 3.40 -36.22 -20.93
CA ASN A 20 4.28 -36.78 -21.95
C ASN A 20 4.47 -38.26 -21.72
N ALA A 21 3.78 -39.04 -22.59
CA ALA A 21 4.26 -40.34 -23.00
C ALA A 21 5.70 -40.15 -23.57
N ILE A 22 6.67 -40.86 -23.00
CA ILE A 22 8.06 -40.89 -23.41
C ILE A 22 8.12 -41.38 -24.86
N SER A 23 8.42 -40.46 -25.78
CA SER A 23 8.92 -40.77 -27.12
C SER A 23 10.40 -40.47 -27.09
N ALA A 24 11.22 -41.52 -27.24
CA ALA A 24 12.68 -41.44 -27.29
C ALA A 24 13.17 -40.64 -28.51
N GLY A 25 14.03 -39.65 -28.25
CA GLY A 25 14.79 -39.02 -29.32
C GLY A 25 15.07 -37.55 -29.11
N ALA A 26 16.16 -37.25 -28.51
CA ALA A 26 16.90 -36.01 -28.19
C ALA A 26 16.90 -35.72 -26.68
N GLU A 27 18.10 -35.69 -26.09
CA GLU A 27 18.35 -35.22 -24.73
C GLU A 27 18.05 -33.69 -24.64
N ALA A 28 16.78 -33.37 -24.47
CA ALA A 28 16.40 -32.04 -23.97
C ALA A 28 16.62 -32.11 -22.44
N GLU A 29 17.53 -31.33 -21.91
CA GLU A 29 17.67 -31.15 -20.45
C GLU A 29 16.27 -30.94 -19.84
N ALA A 30 15.98 -31.70 -18.80
CA ALA A 30 14.70 -31.55 -18.10
C ALA A 30 14.55 -30.10 -17.64
N PRO A 31 13.40 -29.46 -17.86
CA PRO A 31 13.21 -28.06 -17.51
C PRO A 31 13.50 -27.85 -16.03
N GLU A 32 14.29 -26.84 -15.71
CA GLU A 32 14.60 -26.47 -14.33
C GLU A 32 13.30 -26.20 -13.58
N ILE A 33 13.15 -26.83 -12.42
CA ILE A 33 11.92 -26.72 -11.60
C ILE A 33 12.02 -25.50 -10.69
N PHE A 34 11.06 -24.57 -10.82
CA PHE A 34 10.88 -23.48 -9.87
C PHE A 34 10.23 -23.96 -8.57
N ALA A 35 9.11 -24.68 -8.67
CA ALA A 35 8.41 -25.21 -7.51
C ALA A 35 7.71 -26.52 -7.83
N GLN A 36 7.59 -27.37 -6.79
CA GLN A 36 6.68 -28.50 -6.79
C GLN A 36 5.71 -28.35 -5.62
N ILE A 37 4.44 -28.48 -5.88
CA ILE A 37 3.34 -28.33 -4.90
C ILE A 37 2.45 -29.56 -5.03
N ASP A 38 2.60 -30.49 -4.10
CA ASP A 38 2.07 -31.86 -4.23
C ASP A 38 2.52 -32.49 -5.58
N ASP A 39 1.58 -32.87 -6.46
CA ASP A 39 1.87 -33.45 -7.77
C ASP A 39 2.10 -32.39 -8.88
N LEU A 40 1.88 -31.12 -8.61
CA LEU A 40 2.03 -30.05 -9.58
C LEU A 40 3.46 -29.53 -9.63
N ILE A 41 4.05 -29.54 -10.81
CA ILE A 41 5.39 -28.98 -11.08
C ILE A 41 5.23 -27.69 -11.85
N ILE A 42 5.93 -26.65 -11.42
CA ILE A 42 6.02 -25.34 -12.09
C ILE A 42 7.47 -25.15 -12.51
N SER A 43 7.71 -24.94 -13.79
CA SER A 43 9.04 -24.74 -14.32
C SER A 43 9.59 -23.33 -14.04
N ALA A 44 10.92 -23.18 -14.08
CA ALA A 44 11.59 -21.89 -13.99
C ALA A 44 11.13 -20.91 -15.10
N THR A 45 10.90 -21.43 -16.29
CA THR A 45 10.42 -20.65 -17.43
C THR A 45 9.02 -20.07 -17.16
N GLU A 46 8.09 -20.88 -16.64
CA GLU A 46 6.74 -20.40 -16.27
C GLU A 46 6.80 -19.35 -15.17
N PHE A 47 7.60 -19.59 -14.14
CA PHE A 47 7.80 -18.61 -13.08
C PHE A 47 8.34 -17.28 -13.64
N GLN A 48 9.35 -17.33 -14.52
CA GLN A 48 9.94 -16.14 -15.12
C GLN A 48 8.94 -15.35 -15.97
N GLN A 49 8.08 -16.03 -16.72
CA GLN A 49 7.00 -15.39 -17.49
C GLN A 49 6.00 -14.67 -16.58
N ILE A 50 5.58 -15.33 -15.49
CA ILE A 50 4.69 -14.77 -14.48
C ILE A 50 5.33 -13.53 -13.84
N PHE A 51 6.58 -13.67 -13.39
CA PHE A 51 7.32 -12.61 -12.75
C PHE A 51 7.51 -11.39 -13.66
N ASN A 52 7.91 -11.60 -14.91
CA ASN A 52 8.09 -10.52 -15.88
C ASN A 52 6.79 -9.76 -16.16
N ALA A 53 5.67 -10.45 -16.22
CA ALA A 53 4.38 -9.81 -16.40
C ALA A 53 3.95 -9.03 -15.13
N ALA A 54 4.21 -9.59 -13.94
CA ALA A 54 3.95 -8.91 -12.67
C ALA A 54 4.80 -7.64 -12.49
N VAL A 55 6.08 -7.70 -12.88
CA VAL A 55 6.99 -6.52 -12.88
C VAL A 55 6.47 -5.43 -13.79
N ARG A 56 6.08 -5.73 -15.03
CA ARG A 56 5.51 -4.76 -15.96
C ARG A 56 4.24 -4.10 -15.44
N HIS A 57 3.45 -4.83 -14.68
CA HIS A 57 2.22 -4.30 -14.09
C HIS A 57 2.49 -3.40 -12.87
N LYS A 58 3.44 -3.79 -12.01
CA LYS A 58 3.71 -3.08 -10.75
C LYS A 58 4.62 -1.87 -10.95
N PHE A 59 5.62 -2.00 -11.81
CA PHE A 59 6.69 -1.02 -12.00
C PHE A 59 6.66 -0.44 -13.41
N TYR A 60 5.60 0.30 -13.74
CA TYR A 60 5.43 0.90 -15.06
C TYR A 60 6.16 2.25 -15.25
N HIS A 61 6.77 2.80 -14.18
CA HIS A 61 7.55 4.04 -14.22
C HIS A 61 8.87 3.92 -13.47
N GLY A 62 9.97 4.37 -14.11
CA GLY A 62 11.27 4.58 -13.50
C GLY A 62 12.15 3.33 -13.32
N LYS A 63 13.41 3.57 -12.89
CA LYS A 63 14.33 2.49 -12.49
C LYS A 63 14.00 2.06 -11.05
N VAL A 64 13.70 0.78 -10.89
CA VAL A 64 13.44 0.19 -9.58
C VAL A 64 14.76 -0.33 -9.00
N PRO A 65 15.07 -0.07 -7.72
CA PRO A 65 16.23 -0.65 -7.06
C PRO A 65 16.20 -2.18 -7.11
N GLU A 66 17.34 -2.82 -7.32
CA GLU A 66 17.45 -4.27 -7.43
C GLU A 66 16.93 -4.99 -6.18
N THR A 67 17.19 -4.43 -5.00
CA THR A 67 16.66 -4.95 -3.73
C THR A 67 15.13 -5.01 -3.67
N GLU A 68 14.43 -4.07 -4.30
CA GLU A 68 12.98 -4.08 -4.40
C GLU A 68 12.48 -5.11 -5.43
N ILE A 69 13.23 -5.32 -6.50
CA ILE A 69 12.93 -6.37 -7.49
C ILE A 69 13.05 -7.76 -6.84
N ILE A 70 14.11 -8.01 -6.06
CA ILE A 70 14.30 -9.28 -5.35
C ILE A 70 13.16 -9.53 -4.34
N LYS A 71 12.83 -8.54 -3.52
CA LYS A 71 11.69 -8.66 -2.58
C LYS A 71 10.38 -8.95 -3.30
N PHE A 72 10.17 -8.30 -4.44
CA PHE A 72 8.97 -8.52 -5.23
C PHE A 72 8.96 -9.90 -5.87
N ARG A 73 10.11 -10.42 -6.31
CA ARG A 73 10.27 -11.78 -6.84
C ARG A 73 9.92 -12.84 -5.78
N GLN A 74 10.41 -12.65 -4.56
CA GLN A 74 10.05 -13.50 -3.41
C GLN A 74 8.54 -13.45 -3.10
N GLN A 75 7.93 -12.27 -3.21
CA GLN A 75 6.47 -12.13 -3.01
C GLN A 75 5.69 -12.87 -4.09
N VAL A 76 6.06 -12.72 -5.36
CA VAL A 76 5.43 -13.44 -6.49
C VAL A 76 5.54 -14.95 -6.31
N ALA A 77 6.69 -15.45 -5.87
CA ALA A 77 6.89 -16.87 -5.59
C ALA A 77 5.92 -17.38 -4.49
N LYS A 78 5.81 -16.64 -3.38
CA LYS A 78 4.86 -16.95 -2.29
C LYS A 78 3.40 -16.91 -2.75
N ASP A 79 3.06 -15.94 -3.61
CA ASP A 79 1.70 -15.79 -4.13
C ASP A 79 1.33 -16.94 -5.05
N ILE A 80 2.24 -17.41 -5.92
CA ILE A 80 2.03 -18.57 -6.78
C ILE A 80 1.72 -19.83 -5.95
N VAL A 81 2.55 -20.11 -4.94
CA VAL A 81 2.33 -21.24 -4.03
C VAL A 81 0.95 -21.14 -3.36
N THR A 82 0.65 -19.97 -2.80
CA THR A 82 -0.62 -19.76 -2.09
C THR A 82 -1.83 -19.93 -3.02
N GLN A 83 -1.79 -19.29 -4.19
CA GLN A 83 -2.89 -19.38 -5.17
C GLN A 83 -3.10 -20.81 -5.68
N THR A 84 -2.00 -21.56 -5.86
CA THR A 84 -2.06 -22.96 -6.28
C THR A 84 -2.74 -23.82 -5.21
N LEU A 85 -2.37 -23.68 -3.96
CA LEU A 85 -2.99 -24.44 -2.86
C LEU A 85 -4.47 -24.10 -2.69
N VAL A 86 -4.81 -22.81 -2.76
CA VAL A 86 -6.22 -22.35 -2.63
C VAL A 86 -7.05 -22.86 -3.80
N TYR A 87 -6.55 -22.79 -5.03
CA TYR A 87 -7.21 -23.32 -6.21
C TYR A 87 -7.45 -24.82 -6.11
N ASN A 88 -6.40 -25.60 -5.77
CA ASN A 88 -6.52 -27.05 -5.60
C ASN A 88 -7.58 -27.40 -4.54
N GLN A 89 -7.64 -26.63 -3.45
CA GLN A 89 -8.62 -26.85 -2.41
C GLN A 89 -10.03 -26.45 -2.85
N ALA A 90 -10.18 -25.40 -3.66
CA ALA A 90 -11.48 -25.02 -4.26
C ALA A 90 -12.01 -26.15 -5.16
N MET A 91 -11.13 -26.71 -5.99
CA MET A 91 -11.46 -27.87 -6.85
C MET A 91 -11.86 -29.11 -6.03
N LYS A 92 -11.07 -29.45 -4.99
CA LYS A 92 -11.37 -30.56 -4.08
C LYS A 92 -12.73 -30.40 -3.36
N GLN A 93 -13.15 -29.15 -3.10
CA GLN A 93 -14.46 -28.85 -2.49
C GLN A 93 -15.62 -28.76 -3.50
N GLY A 94 -15.37 -28.98 -4.77
CA GLY A 94 -16.40 -28.91 -5.82
C GLY A 94 -16.95 -27.51 -6.04
N ILE A 95 -16.15 -26.47 -5.79
CA ILE A 95 -16.56 -25.08 -6.08
C ILE A 95 -16.54 -24.91 -7.60
N GLU A 96 -17.67 -24.47 -8.16
CA GLU A 96 -17.82 -24.26 -9.60
C GLU A 96 -17.56 -22.78 -9.96
N PRO A 97 -16.91 -22.51 -11.12
CA PRO A 97 -16.69 -21.15 -11.59
C PRO A 97 -18.00 -20.48 -12.04
N ASP A 98 -18.09 -19.16 -11.90
CA ASP A 98 -19.21 -18.36 -12.39
C ASP A 98 -19.05 -18.07 -13.89
N ILE A 99 -19.79 -18.82 -14.71
CA ILE A 99 -19.73 -18.71 -16.17
C ILE A 99 -20.10 -17.30 -16.66
N ASN A 100 -21.05 -16.62 -16.02
CA ASN A 100 -21.43 -15.27 -16.41
C ASN A 100 -20.30 -14.27 -16.18
N LYS A 101 -19.61 -14.37 -15.05
CA LYS A 101 -18.45 -13.55 -14.72
C LYS A 101 -17.28 -13.79 -15.68
N ILE A 102 -17.06 -15.05 -16.04
CA ILE A 102 -16.02 -15.44 -16.99
C ILE A 102 -16.34 -14.87 -18.37
N ASN A 103 -17.55 -15.04 -18.87
CA ASN A 103 -17.99 -14.48 -20.16
C ASN A 103 -17.85 -12.96 -20.18
N ALA A 104 -18.27 -12.27 -19.13
CA ALA A 104 -18.07 -10.82 -19.00
C ALA A 104 -16.59 -10.41 -19.05
N GLY A 105 -15.69 -11.21 -18.47
CA GLY A 105 -14.25 -11.03 -18.55
C GLY A 105 -13.71 -11.18 -19.97
N ILE A 106 -14.20 -12.17 -20.71
CA ILE A 106 -13.85 -12.39 -22.13
C ILE A 106 -14.34 -11.22 -22.98
N ASP A 107 -15.58 -10.78 -22.77
CA ASP A 107 -16.17 -9.66 -23.50
C ASP A 107 -15.39 -8.35 -23.24
N ALA A 108 -15.01 -8.09 -22.01
CA ALA A 108 -14.18 -6.94 -21.66
C ALA A 108 -12.80 -7.01 -22.34
N TYR A 109 -12.21 -8.20 -22.43
CA TYR A 109 -10.95 -8.40 -23.14
C TYR A 109 -11.10 -8.16 -24.65
N ASN A 110 -12.16 -8.71 -25.25
CA ASN A 110 -12.48 -8.51 -26.66
C ASN A 110 -12.78 -7.03 -26.97
N LEU A 111 -13.49 -6.33 -26.10
CA LEU A 111 -13.72 -4.89 -26.23
C LEU A 111 -12.43 -4.09 -26.27
N LYS A 112 -11.45 -4.46 -25.42
CA LYS A 112 -10.18 -3.76 -25.30
C LYS A 112 -9.19 -4.09 -26.43
N TYR A 113 -9.14 -5.33 -26.87
CA TYR A 113 -8.10 -5.83 -27.78
C TYR A 113 -8.65 -6.37 -29.11
N GLY A 114 -9.97 -6.43 -29.29
CA GLY A 114 -10.63 -7.06 -30.45
C GLY A 114 -10.23 -6.45 -31.80
N SER A 115 -9.85 -5.17 -31.85
CA SER A 115 -9.34 -4.50 -33.04
C SER A 115 -7.85 -4.72 -33.29
N SER A 116 -7.11 -5.34 -32.36
CA SER A 116 -5.68 -5.60 -32.51
C SER A 116 -5.44 -6.76 -33.48
N PRO A 117 -4.62 -6.57 -34.55
CA PRO A 117 -4.28 -7.66 -35.47
C PRO A 117 -3.66 -8.87 -34.76
N ALA A 118 -2.79 -8.62 -33.77
CA ALA A 118 -2.15 -9.68 -32.99
C ALA A 118 -3.17 -10.51 -32.18
N TRP A 119 -4.22 -9.88 -31.66
CA TRP A 119 -5.32 -10.60 -30.99
C TRP A 119 -6.10 -11.46 -31.97
N GLN A 120 -6.49 -10.90 -33.13
CA GLN A 120 -7.26 -11.61 -34.14
C GLN A 120 -6.50 -12.85 -34.66
N GLU A 121 -5.19 -12.73 -34.86
CA GLU A 121 -4.34 -13.84 -35.33
C GLU A 121 -4.15 -14.94 -34.28
N GLN A 122 -4.04 -14.56 -32.99
CA GLN A 122 -3.72 -15.50 -31.91
C GLN A 122 -4.93 -15.91 -31.06
N ARG A 123 -6.10 -15.35 -31.32
CA ARG A 123 -7.30 -15.55 -30.49
C ARG A 123 -7.60 -17.00 -30.23
N ALA A 124 -7.57 -17.86 -31.26
CA ALA A 124 -7.87 -19.28 -31.13
C ALA A 124 -6.96 -20.03 -30.13
N LYS A 125 -5.72 -19.53 -29.95
CA LYS A 125 -4.75 -20.09 -29.01
C LYS A 125 -4.83 -19.43 -27.62
N VAL A 126 -5.12 -18.13 -27.56
CA VAL A 126 -5.03 -17.34 -26.32
C VAL A 126 -6.36 -17.34 -25.55
N GLU A 127 -7.50 -17.37 -26.24
CA GLU A 127 -8.82 -17.32 -25.58
C GLU A 127 -9.08 -18.52 -24.62
N PRO A 128 -8.74 -19.77 -24.97
CA PRO A 128 -8.86 -20.89 -24.02
C PRO A 128 -8.01 -20.70 -22.75
N LEU A 129 -6.80 -20.17 -22.89
CA LEU A 129 -5.91 -19.87 -21.76
C LEU A 129 -6.47 -18.73 -20.89
N LEU A 130 -7.10 -17.74 -21.53
CA LEU A 130 -7.77 -16.66 -20.83
C LEU A 130 -8.96 -17.19 -20.02
N ILE A 131 -9.76 -18.08 -20.60
CA ILE A 131 -10.89 -18.74 -19.93
C ILE A 131 -10.40 -19.51 -18.68
N GLU A 132 -9.41 -20.36 -18.85
CA GLU A 132 -8.82 -21.14 -17.74
C GLU A 132 -8.33 -20.24 -16.61
N ARG A 133 -7.65 -19.16 -16.96
CA ARG A 133 -7.19 -18.18 -15.99
C ARG A 133 -8.34 -17.50 -15.24
N LEU A 134 -9.37 -17.06 -15.94
CA LEU A 134 -10.54 -16.42 -15.34
C LEU A 134 -11.29 -17.40 -14.41
N GLN A 135 -11.40 -18.68 -14.82
CA GLN A 135 -11.97 -19.74 -13.98
C GLN A 135 -11.15 -19.94 -12.71
N ARG A 136 -9.84 -20.06 -12.84
CA ARG A 136 -8.92 -20.22 -11.70
C ARG A 136 -9.01 -19.04 -10.72
N GLN A 137 -9.02 -17.83 -11.25
CA GLN A 137 -9.16 -16.62 -10.43
C GLN A 137 -10.51 -16.59 -9.71
N ASP A 138 -11.60 -16.90 -10.38
CA ASP A 138 -12.94 -16.93 -9.76
C ASP A 138 -13.04 -17.97 -8.64
N LEU A 139 -12.46 -19.15 -8.83
CA LEU A 139 -12.42 -20.19 -7.80
C LEU A 139 -11.62 -19.77 -6.57
N ILE A 140 -10.47 -19.11 -6.75
CA ILE A 140 -9.67 -18.56 -5.65
C ILE A 140 -10.46 -17.47 -4.90
N GLU A 141 -11.09 -16.54 -5.62
CA GLU A 141 -11.90 -15.48 -5.02
C GLU A 141 -13.09 -16.04 -4.24
N LYS A 142 -13.80 -17.05 -4.78
CA LYS A 142 -14.91 -17.72 -4.10
C LYS A 142 -14.46 -18.44 -2.83
N MET A 143 -13.29 -19.09 -2.87
CA MET A 143 -12.72 -19.70 -1.68
C MET A 143 -12.36 -18.66 -0.63
N GLU A 144 -11.73 -17.53 -1.02
CA GLU A 144 -11.41 -16.45 -0.10
C GLU A 144 -12.68 -15.86 0.53
N LEU A 145 -13.69 -15.57 -0.28
CA LEU A 145 -14.98 -15.08 0.22
C LEU A 145 -15.61 -16.05 1.21
N LYS A 146 -15.61 -17.35 0.91
CA LYS A 146 -16.13 -18.40 1.79
C LYS A 146 -15.40 -18.44 3.13
N VAL A 147 -14.08 -18.34 3.13
CA VAL A 147 -13.25 -18.36 4.35
C VAL A 147 -13.43 -17.08 5.17
N ARG A 148 -13.60 -15.95 4.51
CA ARG A 148 -13.80 -14.62 5.14
C ARG A 148 -15.25 -14.39 5.58
N GLN A 149 -16.17 -15.28 5.23
CA GLN A 149 -17.57 -15.19 5.66
C GLN A 149 -17.71 -15.68 7.10
N LEU A 150 -17.50 -14.76 8.04
CA LEU A 150 -17.59 -15.01 9.48
C LEU A 150 -18.86 -14.40 10.07
N PRO A 151 -19.32 -14.89 11.22
CA PRO A 151 -20.34 -14.19 11.99
C PRO A 151 -19.83 -12.82 12.41
N LEU A 152 -20.73 -11.84 12.50
CA LEU A 152 -20.38 -10.51 13.04
C LEU A 152 -19.92 -10.63 14.48
N PRO A 153 -18.95 -9.80 14.92
CA PRO A 153 -18.51 -9.78 16.30
C PRO A 153 -19.66 -9.33 17.21
N ASP A 154 -19.74 -9.93 18.36
CA ASP A 154 -20.69 -9.54 19.41
C ASP A 154 -20.23 -8.26 20.13
N GLU A 155 -21.12 -7.69 20.94
CA GLU A 155 -20.85 -6.42 21.65
C GLU A 155 -19.66 -6.51 22.59
N HIS A 156 -19.50 -7.64 23.28
CA HIS A 156 -18.38 -7.84 24.21
C HIS A 156 -17.05 -7.89 23.46
N GLN A 157 -16.99 -8.58 22.32
CA GLN A 157 -15.79 -8.63 21.47
C GLN A 157 -15.42 -7.23 20.95
N ILE A 158 -16.43 -6.42 20.55
CA ILE A 158 -16.23 -5.06 20.06
C ILE A 158 -15.70 -4.15 21.18
N GLU A 159 -16.23 -4.28 22.40
CA GLU A 159 -15.78 -3.51 23.56
C GLU A 159 -14.33 -3.86 23.94
N VAL A 160 -14.00 -5.14 24.00
CA VAL A 160 -12.62 -5.61 24.26
C VAL A 160 -11.67 -5.08 23.19
N TYR A 161 -12.09 -5.10 21.92
CA TYR A 161 -11.29 -4.54 20.83
C TYR A 161 -11.04 -3.04 21.02
N TYR A 162 -12.08 -2.27 21.35
CA TYR A 162 -11.95 -0.85 21.65
C TYR A 162 -10.96 -0.59 22.79
N GLN A 163 -11.07 -1.34 23.89
CA GLN A 163 -10.20 -1.19 25.05
C GLN A 163 -8.72 -1.48 24.71
N ASN A 164 -8.47 -2.48 23.85
CA ASN A 164 -7.12 -2.87 23.47
C ASN A 164 -6.50 -1.98 22.37
N HIS A 165 -7.30 -1.15 21.70
CA HIS A 165 -6.87 -0.34 20.54
C HIS A 165 -7.31 1.12 20.67
N GLN A 166 -7.19 1.71 21.85
CA GLN A 166 -7.61 3.11 22.10
C GLN A 166 -6.92 4.12 21.19
N ASP A 167 -5.70 3.82 20.76
CA ASP A 167 -4.95 4.61 19.78
C ASP A 167 -5.71 4.78 18.45
N LYS A 168 -6.47 3.77 18.02
CA LYS A 168 -7.27 3.82 16.78
C LYS A 168 -8.52 4.70 16.92
N PHE A 169 -8.88 5.05 18.14
CA PHE A 169 -10.09 5.80 18.50
C PHE A 169 -9.80 7.13 19.19
N THR A 170 -8.52 7.48 19.31
CA THR A 170 -8.08 8.76 19.85
C THR A 170 -7.92 9.76 18.73
N GLU A 171 -8.61 10.88 18.82
CA GLU A 171 -8.34 12.05 17.99
C GLU A 171 -7.01 12.65 18.45
N PRO A 172 -6.05 12.82 17.56
CA PRO A 172 -4.73 13.35 17.93
C PRO A 172 -4.85 14.82 18.36
N GLU A 173 -3.87 15.27 19.17
CA GLU A 173 -3.71 16.70 19.46
C GLU A 173 -3.65 17.50 18.16
N ARG A 174 -4.36 18.62 18.12
CA ARG A 174 -4.30 19.59 17.03
C ARG A 174 -3.95 20.96 17.58
N LYS A 175 -3.09 21.68 16.87
CA LYS A 175 -2.71 23.06 17.19
C LYS A 175 -3.23 24.00 16.11
N TRP A 176 -3.93 25.04 16.51
CA TRP A 176 -4.24 26.14 15.61
C TRP A 176 -3.01 27.03 15.50
N ILE A 177 -2.42 27.07 14.30
CA ILE A 177 -1.13 27.67 14.06
C ILE A 177 -1.27 28.82 13.06
N SER A 178 -0.53 29.90 13.32
CA SER A 178 -0.27 30.97 12.35
C SER A 178 1.21 31.02 12.04
N VAL A 179 1.59 31.48 10.82
CA VAL A 179 2.96 31.57 10.35
C VAL A 179 3.29 32.92 9.72
N ILE A 180 4.49 33.43 10.03
CA ILE A 180 5.18 34.45 9.24
C ILE A 180 6.35 33.75 8.56
N LEU A 181 6.36 33.69 7.23
CA LEU A 181 7.44 33.12 6.43
C LEU A 181 8.20 34.22 5.70
N LEU A 182 9.45 34.39 6.06
CA LEU A 182 10.40 35.24 5.33
C LEU A 182 11.05 34.40 4.24
N LYS A 183 10.60 34.55 3.00
CA LYS A 183 11.09 33.74 1.87
C LYS A 183 12.56 33.96 1.61
N VAL A 184 13.32 32.88 1.54
CA VAL A 184 14.74 32.88 1.17
C VAL A 184 14.96 31.72 0.20
N PRO A 185 15.39 31.98 -1.04
CA PRO A 185 15.69 30.91 -1.97
C PRO A 185 16.73 29.93 -1.39
N PRO A 186 16.59 28.62 -1.59
CA PRO A 186 17.54 27.63 -1.04
C PRO A 186 19.01 27.89 -1.43
N ALA A 187 19.25 28.41 -2.64
CA ALA A 187 20.57 28.74 -3.18
C ALA A 187 21.06 30.14 -2.77
N ALA A 188 20.36 30.88 -1.90
CA ALA A 188 20.74 32.20 -1.46
C ALA A 188 22.02 32.19 -0.61
N SER A 189 22.73 33.34 -0.56
CA SER A 189 23.92 33.50 0.24
C SER A 189 23.63 33.34 1.75
N SER A 190 24.65 32.94 2.51
CA SER A 190 24.55 32.84 3.98
C SER A 190 24.17 34.19 4.63
N SER A 191 24.56 35.32 4.04
CA SER A 191 24.19 36.65 4.55
C SER A 191 22.69 36.92 4.43
N LEU A 192 22.03 36.48 3.33
CA LEU A 192 20.59 36.64 3.16
C LEU A 192 19.81 35.78 4.16
N TRP A 193 20.27 34.55 4.41
CA TRP A 193 19.72 33.70 5.45
C TRP A 193 19.87 34.31 6.86
N GLN A 194 21.02 34.91 7.15
CA GLN A 194 21.23 35.59 8.43
C GLN A 194 20.33 36.83 8.58
N GLN A 195 20.16 37.65 7.54
CA GLN A 195 19.23 38.78 7.55
C GLN A 195 17.80 38.35 7.80
N ALA A 196 17.32 37.29 7.13
CA ALA A 196 15.99 36.74 7.36
C ALA A 196 15.82 36.25 8.81
N MET A 197 16.84 35.61 9.36
CA MET A 197 16.83 35.13 10.74
C MET A 197 16.78 36.30 11.74
N GLU A 198 17.56 37.39 11.52
CA GLU A 198 17.48 38.59 12.34
C GLU A 198 16.12 39.29 12.22
N THR A 199 15.59 39.41 11.01
CA THR A 199 14.27 39.98 10.80
C THR A 199 13.21 39.16 11.56
N ALA A 200 13.27 37.82 11.49
CA ALA A 200 12.35 36.97 12.21
C ALA A 200 12.46 37.10 13.75
N ARG A 201 13.70 37.30 14.28
CA ARG A 201 13.89 37.61 15.72
C ARG A 201 13.28 38.93 16.10
N HIS A 202 13.48 39.96 15.28
CA HIS A 202 12.89 41.28 15.52
C HIS A 202 11.34 41.23 15.47
N LEU A 203 10.75 40.52 14.49
CA LEU A 203 9.33 40.32 14.43
C LEU A 203 8.79 39.58 15.67
N LYS A 204 9.53 38.58 16.14
CA LYS A 204 9.18 37.86 17.40
C LYS A 204 9.13 38.84 18.58
N GLN A 205 10.15 39.70 18.73
CA GLN A 205 10.20 40.70 19.79
C GLN A 205 9.05 41.71 19.70
N ARG A 206 8.65 42.11 18.49
CA ARG A 206 7.50 43.01 18.28
C ARG A 206 6.18 42.36 18.75
N VAL A 207 5.98 41.08 18.43
CA VAL A 207 4.81 40.32 18.89
C VAL A 207 4.84 40.17 20.42
N GLU A 208 6.01 39.83 21.00
CA GLU A 208 6.19 39.75 22.47
C GLU A 208 5.97 41.12 23.15
N GLY A 209 6.23 42.22 22.44
CA GLY A 209 5.94 43.61 22.85
C GLY A 209 4.48 44.02 22.68
N GLY A 210 3.62 43.14 22.19
CA GLY A 210 2.17 43.36 22.08
C GLY A 210 1.66 43.74 20.69
N GLU A 211 2.51 43.74 19.66
CA GLU A 211 2.02 43.92 18.29
C GLU A 211 1.26 42.69 17.81
N ASP A 212 0.24 42.94 16.98
CA ASP A 212 -0.61 41.85 16.44
C ASP A 212 0.13 41.01 15.39
N PHE A 213 0.22 39.70 15.66
CA PHE A 213 0.89 38.73 14.78
C PHE A 213 0.29 38.76 13.38
N ALA A 214 -1.04 38.87 13.27
CA ALA A 214 -1.72 38.82 12.00
C ALA A 214 -1.44 40.07 11.14
N VAL A 215 -1.24 41.23 11.77
CA VAL A 215 -0.80 42.44 11.08
C VAL A 215 0.59 42.25 10.50
N LEU A 216 1.54 41.77 11.32
CA LEU A 216 2.89 41.48 10.87
C LEU A 216 2.95 40.38 9.80
N ALA A 217 2.08 39.38 9.90
CA ALA A 217 1.99 38.36 8.86
C ALA A 217 1.55 38.93 7.51
N ARG A 218 0.59 39.85 7.50
CA ARG A 218 0.16 40.53 6.26
C ARG A 218 1.27 41.38 5.65
N GLU A 219 2.07 42.00 6.48
CA GLU A 219 3.13 42.92 6.05
C GLU A 219 4.39 42.20 5.59
N TYR A 220 4.82 41.17 6.32
CA TYR A 220 6.16 40.56 6.13
C TYR A 220 6.11 39.13 5.57
N SER A 221 4.97 38.43 5.68
CA SER A 221 4.96 37.01 5.30
C SER A 221 4.86 36.81 3.80
N GLY A 222 5.75 35.98 3.27
CA GLY A 222 5.66 35.48 1.91
C GLY A 222 4.80 34.20 1.76
N HIS A 223 4.22 33.69 2.85
CA HIS A 223 3.36 32.51 2.81
C HIS A 223 2.00 32.83 2.16
N ALA A 224 1.36 31.81 1.55
CA ALA A 224 0.05 31.97 0.90
C ALA A 224 -1.03 32.45 1.87
N SER A 225 -0.92 32.15 3.18
CA SER A 225 -1.85 32.61 4.21
C SER A 225 -1.60 34.04 4.71
N ALA A 226 -0.63 34.78 4.17
CA ALA A 226 -0.29 36.13 4.65
C ALA A 226 -1.53 37.06 4.73
N ASN A 227 -2.37 37.09 3.70
CA ASN A 227 -3.58 37.91 3.68
C ASN A 227 -4.62 37.51 4.72
N LEU A 228 -4.54 36.27 5.23
CA LEU A 228 -5.35 35.75 6.32
C LEU A 228 -4.66 35.91 7.70
N GLY A 229 -3.63 36.79 7.78
CA GLY A 229 -2.87 36.99 9.03
C GLY A 229 -1.94 35.80 9.36
N GLY A 230 -1.53 35.04 8.36
CA GLY A 230 -0.69 33.86 8.53
C GLY A 230 -1.43 32.61 8.99
N ASP A 231 -2.76 32.63 9.09
CA ASP A 231 -3.56 31.52 9.64
C ASP A 231 -3.47 30.24 8.80
N LEU A 232 -3.13 29.13 9.45
CA LEU A 232 -3.09 27.78 8.87
C LEU A 232 -4.22 26.87 9.40
N GLY A 233 -5.03 27.37 10.34
CA GLY A 233 -6.04 26.56 11.03
C GLY A 233 -5.49 25.52 11.98
N TYR A 234 -6.32 24.52 12.30
CA TYR A 234 -5.93 23.39 13.17
C TYR A 234 -5.16 22.33 12.39
N LEU A 235 -3.90 22.12 12.79
CA LEU A 235 -3.01 21.13 12.21
C LEU A 235 -2.70 20.03 13.24
N HIS A 236 -2.67 18.78 12.80
CA HIS A 236 -2.17 17.66 13.60
C HIS A 236 -0.68 17.44 13.35
N GLN A 237 -0.03 16.67 14.21
CA GLN A 237 1.37 16.28 14.03
C GLN A 237 1.58 15.59 12.66
N GLY A 238 2.65 15.97 11.98
CA GLY A 238 3.05 15.42 10.67
C GLY A 238 2.53 16.20 9.45
N VAL A 239 1.78 17.30 9.63
CA VAL A 239 1.38 18.20 8.54
C VAL A 239 2.49 19.17 8.18
N LEU A 240 3.19 19.68 9.18
CA LEU A 240 4.34 20.57 8.96
C LEU A 240 5.60 19.76 8.62
N GLU A 241 6.52 20.37 7.87
CA GLU A 241 7.82 19.76 7.65
C GLU A 241 8.58 19.55 8.99
N THR A 242 9.58 18.68 8.98
CA THR A 242 10.21 18.16 10.21
C THR A 242 10.71 19.27 11.15
N ASP A 243 11.38 20.29 10.66
CA ASP A 243 11.95 21.32 11.53
C ASP A 243 10.89 22.33 12.01
N ALA A 244 9.92 22.67 11.17
CA ALA A 244 8.74 23.42 11.57
C ALA A 244 7.94 22.68 12.65
N GLN A 245 7.72 21.36 12.47
CA GLN A 245 7.03 20.51 13.44
C GLN A 245 7.74 20.51 14.80
N LYS A 246 9.08 20.37 14.81
CA LYS A 246 9.87 20.43 16.05
C LYS A 246 9.73 21.78 16.75
N SER A 247 9.70 22.87 15.98
CA SER A 247 9.63 24.23 16.54
C SER A 247 8.31 24.54 17.23
N VAL A 248 7.22 23.85 16.87
CA VAL A 248 5.89 24.04 17.47
C VAL A 248 5.50 22.94 18.46
N ALA A 249 6.26 21.85 18.53
CA ALA A 249 5.87 20.64 19.28
C ALA A 249 5.58 20.94 20.77
N GLY A 250 6.47 21.65 21.46
CA GLY A 250 6.35 21.98 22.88
C GLY A 250 5.56 23.26 23.20
N LEU A 251 5.05 23.96 22.17
CA LEU A 251 4.36 25.23 22.39
C LEU A 251 2.93 25.03 22.85
N THR A 252 2.51 25.90 23.78
CA THR A 252 1.14 26.01 24.28
C THR A 252 0.43 27.24 23.67
N THR A 253 -0.84 27.42 24.02
CA THR A 253 -1.66 28.54 23.53
C THR A 253 -0.96 29.90 23.73
N ASN A 254 -1.03 30.73 22.70
CA ASN A 254 -0.40 32.06 22.59
C ASN A 254 1.14 32.09 22.60
N GLN A 255 1.81 30.96 22.55
CA GLN A 255 3.27 30.92 22.46
C GLN A 255 3.76 31.05 21.02
N LEU A 256 4.96 31.66 20.90
CA LEU A 256 5.70 31.81 19.66
C LEU A 256 6.84 30.80 19.60
N SER A 257 7.13 30.29 18.40
CA SER A 257 8.33 29.49 18.18
C SER A 257 9.59 30.35 18.26
N ILE A 258 10.74 29.71 18.30
CA ILE A 258 11.98 30.37 17.84
C ILE A 258 11.89 30.51 16.31
N PRO A 259 12.54 31.56 15.71
CA PRO A 259 12.69 31.59 14.26
C PRO A 259 13.38 30.33 13.77
N THR A 260 12.73 29.64 12.84
CA THR A 260 13.14 28.30 12.38
C THR A 260 13.39 28.33 10.89
N ARG A 261 14.50 27.72 10.49
CA ARG A 261 14.83 27.56 9.07
C ARG A 261 13.98 26.45 8.49
N VAL A 262 13.30 26.74 7.40
CA VAL A 262 12.43 25.85 6.64
C VAL A 262 12.85 25.85 5.17
N LEU A 263 12.29 24.93 4.37
CA LEU A 263 12.68 24.80 2.96
C LEU A 263 12.54 26.12 2.17
N GLU A 264 11.47 26.88 2.43
CA GLU A 264 11.16 28.12 1.71
C GLU A 264 11.76 29.40 2.32
N GLY A 265 12.47 29.30 3.46
CA GLY A 265 13.04 30.47 4.14
C GLY A 265 13.11 30.33 5.66
N VAL A 266 12.80 31.43 6.37
CA VAL A 266 12.76 31.47 7.83
C VAL A 266 11.31 31.69 8.28
N ALA A 267 10.81 30.76 9.10
CA ALA A 267 9.45 30.80 9.64
C ALA A 267 9.43 31.15 11.13
N LEU A 268 8.45 31.97 11.51
CA LEU A 268 8.05 32.23 12.89
C LEU A 268 6.61 31.73 13.04
N PHE A 269 6.38 30.80 13.96
CA PHE A 269 5.07 30.25 14.22
C PHE A 269 4.48 30.82 15.51
N LYS A 270 3.15 30.95 15.53
CA LYS A 270 2.36 31.22 16.72
C LYS A 270 1.32 30.11 16.90
N VAL A 271 1.24 29.55 18.09
CA VAL A 271 0.14 28.65 18.46
C VAL A 271 -1.00 29.48 19.03
N ASN A 272 -2.11 29.57 18.31
CA ASN A 272 -3.29 30.35 18.74
C ASN A 272 -4.13 29.57 19.76
N ALA A 273 -4.27 28.27 19.58
CA ALA A 273 -4.98 27.36 20.49
C ALA A 273 -4.42 25.94 20.37
N VAL A 274 -4.59 25.17 21.42
CA VAL A 274 -4.29 23.72 21.44
C VAL A 274 -5.59 22.98 21.73
N GLN A 275 -5.93 22.06 20.86
CA GLN A 275 -6.99 21.07 21.08
C GLN A 275 -6.30 19.79 21.51
N PRO A 276 -6.42 19.38 22.78
CA PRO A 276 -5.75 18.18 23.26
C PRO A 276 -6.26 16.92 22.56
N GLU A 277 -5.48 15.87 22.60
CA GLU A 277 -5.95 14.57 22.18
C GLU A 277 -7.21 14.17 22.94
N LYS A 278 -8.10 13.48 22.26
CA LYS A 278 -9.38 13.07 22.85
C LYS A 278 -9.70 11.63 22.46
N LEU A 279 -9.71 10.74 23.43
CA LEU A 279 -10.27 9.41 23.24
C LEU A 279 -11.80 9.53 23.08
N LYS A 280 -12.31 9.05 21.95
CA LYS A 280 -13.76 8.93 21.72
C LYS A 280 -14.33 7.82 22.59
N SER A 281 -15.51 8.04 23.12
CA SER A 281 -16.21 7.02 23.91
C SER A 281 -16.56 5.80 23.03
N PHE A 282 -16.68 4.64 23.67
CA PHE A 282 -17.10 3.40 22.98
C PHE A 282 -18.38 3.59 22.17
N ILE A 283 -19.38 4.29 22.75
CA ILE A 283 -20.66 4.54 22.08
C ILE A 283 -20.49 5.31 20.77
N GLU A 284 -19.61 6.33 20.76
CA GLU A 284 -19.34 7.14 19.56
C GLU A 284 -18.65 6.34 18.45
N VAL A 285 -17.86 5.32 18.80
CA VAL A 285 -17.04 4.60 17.85
C VAL A 285 -17.42 3.13 17.66
N LYS A 286 -18.47 2.65 18.29
CA LYS A 286 -18.90 1.24 18.29
C LYS A 286 -19.01 0.67 16.87
N THR A 287 -19.63 1.39 15.94
CA THR A 287 -19.74 0.95 14.54
C THR A 287 -18.35 0.80 13.88
N ARG A 288 -17.50 1.81 14.05
CA ARG A 288 -16.13 1.77 13.52
C ARG A 288 -15.29 0.66 14.16
N ALA A 289 -15.41 0.46 15.48
CA ALA A 289 -14.72 -0.61 16.19
C ALA A 289 -15.17 -1.99 15.69
N SER A 290 -16.48 -2.19 15.48
CA SER A 290 -17.03 -3.40 14.87
C SER A 290 -16.48 -3.69 13.48
N GLU A 291 -16.45 -2.67 12.61
CA GLU A 291 -15.92 -2.81 11.24
C GLU A 291 -14.42 -3.16 11.22
N LEU A 292 -13.64 -2.53 12.09
CA LEU A 292 -12.21 -2.79 12.20
C LEU A 292 -11.95 -4.20 12.75
N LEU A 293 -12.62 -4.59 13.81
CA LEU A 293 -12.52 -5.93 14.39
C LEU A 293 -12.94 -7.00 13.37
N TYR A 294 -14.09 -6.80 12.71
CA TYR A 294 -14.56 -7.77 11.72
C TYR A 294 -13.57 -7.96 10.58
N ARG A 295 -12.95 -6.90 10.12
CA ARG A 295 -11.89 -6.97 9.11
C ARG A 295 -10.66 -7.73 9.61
N GLU A 296 -10.22 -7.49 10.85
CA GLU A 296 -9.11 -8.24 11.45
C GLU A 296 -9.45 -9.73 11.58
N MET A 297 -10.65 -10.07 12.05
CA MET A 297 -11.11 -11.47 12.10
C MET A 297 -11.08 -12.14 10.73
N GLN A 298 -11.52 -11.44 9.69
CA GLN A 298 -11.48 -11.94 8.30
C GLN A 298 -10.04 -12.16 7.81
N ASP A 299 -9.13 -11.25 8.12
CA ASP A 299 -7.72 -11.36 7.73
C ASP A 299 -7.03 -12.51 8.48
N GLU A 300 -7.28 -12.66 9.77
CA GLU A 300 -6.77 -13.78 10.58
C GLU A 300 -7.33 -15.13 10.11
N ALA A 301 -8.61 -15.21 9.77
CA ALA A 301 -9.21 -16.43 9.25
C ALA A 301 -8.57 -16.84 7.93
N TRP A 302 -8.31 -15.88 7.04
CA TRP A 302 -7.63 -16.13 5.79
C TRP A 302 -6.16 -16.55 5.98
N GLU A 303 -5.41 -15.82 6.79
CA GLU A 303 -4.01 -16.15 7.09
C GLU A 303 -3.89 -17.55 7.72
N SER A 304 -4.76 -17.88 8.67
CA SER A 304 -4.83 -19.19 9.31
C SER A 304 -5.20 -20.30 8.33
N TYR A 305 -6.14 -20.01 7.44
CA TYR A 305 -6.53 -20.96 6.39
C TYR A 305 -5.39 -21.28 5.43
N VAL A 306 -4.70 -20.25 4.93
CA VAL A 306 -3.55 -20.41 4.04
C VAL A 306 -2.40 -21.13 4.75
N HIS A 307 -2.13 -20.80 6.01
CA HIS A 307 -1.13 -21.49 6.81
C HIS A 307 -1.42 -22.99 6.92
N ARG A 308 -2.68 -23.35 7.21
CA ARG A 308 -3.11 -24.75 7.28
C ARG A 308 -2.94 -25.48 5.93
N LEU A 309 -3.32 -24.84 4.81
CA LEU A 309 -3.10 -25.44 3.49
C LEU A 309 -1.62 -25.72 3.24
N LYS A 310 -0.72 -24.77 3.60
CA LYS A 310 0.72 -24.95 3.46
C LYS A 310 1.27 -26.06 4.33
N SER A 311 0.75 -26.22 5.54
CA SER A 311 1.21 -27.29 6.45
C SER A 311 0.76 -28.70 6.03
N MET A 312 -0.28 -28.81 5.19
CA MET A 312 -0.82 -30.09 4.72
C MET A 312 -0.25 -30.52 3.36
N ALA A 313 0.39 -29.61 2.63
CA ALA A 313 0.92 -29.86 1.30
C ALA A 313 2.43 -30.17 1.32
N THR A 314 2.88 -30.96 0.37
CA THR A 314 4.31 -31.12 0.09
C THR A 314 4.76 -30.00 -0.84
N ILE A 315 5.59 -29.08 -0.34
CA ILE A 315 6.01 -27.90 -1.07
C ILE A 315 7.53 -27.89 -1.18
N TYR A 316 8.02 -27.83 -2.41
CA TYR A 316 9.41 -27.53 -2.73
C TYR A 316 9.46 -26.23 -3.54
N VAL A 317 10.36 -25.32 -3.20
CA VAL A 317 10.63 -24.09 -3.96
C VAL A 317 12.13 -23.96 -4.14
N ASN A 318 12.56 -23.72 -5.37
CA ASN A 318 13.97 -23.48 -5.68
C ASN A 318 14.35 -22.04 -5.31
N GLU A 319 14.98 -21.89 -4.15
CA GLU A 319 15.37 -20.57 -3.63
C GLU A 319 16.38 -19.85 -4.52
N LYS A 320 17.22 -20.55 -5.31
CA LYS A 320 18.13 -19.92 -6.25
C LYS A 320 17.39 -19.15 -7.34
N ILE A 321 16.30 -19.72 -7.84
CA ILE A 321 15.45 -19.06 -8.84
C ILE A 321 14.75 -17.85 -8.21
N VAL A 322 14.33 -17.96 -6.95
CA VAL A 322 13.62 -16.88 -6.24
C VAL A 322 14.53 -15.72 -5.90
N THR A 323 15.77 -15.97 -5.50
CA THR A 323 16.77 -14.92 -5.17
C THR A 323 17.49 -14.37 -6.38
N ASN A 324 17.33 -14.99 -7.55
CA ASN A 324 18.08 -14.68 -8.78
C ASN A 324 19.60 -14.88 -8.61
N ASP A 325 19.97 -15.81 -7.74
CA ASP A 325 21.37 -16.18 -7.47
C ASP A 325 21.88 -17.12 -8.57
N HIS A 326 22.05 -16.59 -9.77
CA HIS A 326 22.88 -17.23 -10.80
C HIS A 326 24.33 -16.81 -10.50
N HIS A 327 24.97 -17.51 -9.59
CA HIS A 327 26.44 -17.51 -9.54
C HIS A 327 26.91 -18.29 -10.76
N ASP A 328 27.45 -17.56 -11.76
CA ASP A 328 28.30 -18.10 -12.83
C ASP A 328 29.57 -18.76 -12.26
#